data_be79263dc57302bb86be06bd5937ed71
#
_entry.id   be79263dc57302bb86be06bd5937ed71
#
_cell.length_a   1.000
_cell.length_b   1.000
_cell.length_c   1.000
_cell.angle_alpha   90.00
_cell.angle_beta   90.00
_cell.angle_gamma   90.00
#
_symmetry.space_group_name_H-M   'P 1'
#
loop_
_entity.id
_entity.type
_entity.pdbx_description
1 polymer ?
#
loop_
_entity_poly.entity_id
_entity_poly.type
_entity_poly.pdbx_seq_one_letter_code
_entity_poly.pdbx_strand_id
1 'polypeptide(L)'
;MGTVTYRPRAGAVLFGAVSLDRYIDEGLVLPGGGALNMAWHWSRSGFPFRLLSRVGDDSPGLFAGFLERHHIDHSAASFFGSGASASIDIVTREDRQPAMDNYVEGVWAGFRLDSGGEAAIAGAGCLHVVLVDPVVREIHRIGEAGMLAGADVSADFLDFRHYDEDRFAATMRHVDTGFVGWPGEPGHPTVAGLRRVAFGLGRLVIVTLGPRGILVFDGKAGRELSVPVNAIPVLGTTVGCGDAFIAAYLSARWRGEGLETALERARLAGAEATAWRRPLPDEAY
;
A
#
# COMPACT_ATOMS: atom_id res chain seq x y z
N MET A 1 -1.85 -23.76 -23.74
CA MET A 1 -1.53 -22.45 -23.17
C MET A 1 -2.70 -21.53 -23.43
N GLY A 2 -3.61 -21.39 -22.45
CA GLY A 2 -4.75 -20.50 -22.58
C GLY A 2 -4.30 -19.08 -22.25
N THR A 3 -4.36 -18.18 -23.20
CA THR A 3 -4.24 -16.74 -22.98
C THR A 3 -5.42 -16.31 -22.13
N VAL A 4 -5.15 -16.00 -20.87
CA VAL A 4 -6.13 -15.31 -20.00
C VAL A 4 -6.27 -13.92 -20.60
N THR A 5 -7.34 -13.71 -21.36
CA THR A 5 -7.73 -12.39 -21.82
C THR A 5 -8.18 -11.58 -20.61
N TYR A 6 -7.29 -10.71 -20.12
CA TYR A 6 -7.62 -9.71 -19.13
C TYR A 6 -8.68 -8.77 -19.72
N ARG A 7 -9.91 -8.87 -19.25
CA ARG A 7 -10.91 -7.84 -19.48
C ARG A 7 -10.66 -6.74 -18.45
N PRO A 8 -10.45 -5.48 -18.81
CA PRO A 8 -10.44 -4.39 -17.85
C PRO A 8 -11.84 -4.30 -17.26
N ARG A 9 -12.01 -4.87 -16.06
CA ARG A 9 -13.17 -4.61 -15.22
C ARG A 9 -13.09 -3.16 -14.73
N ALA A 10 -14.22 -2.54 -14.47
CA ALA A 10 -14.37 -1.15 -14.09
C ALA A 10 -13.40 -0.77 -12.95
N GLY A 11 -12.39 0.05 -13.27
CA GLY A 11 -11.55 0.82 -12.35
C GLY A 11 -10.84 0.05 -11.22
N ALA A 12 -9.72 0.60 -10.79
CA ALA A 12 -9.08 0.19 -9.55
C ALA A 12 -9.61 1.02 -8.39
N VAL A 13 -9.71 0.39 -7.22
CA VAL A 13 -9.95 1.06 -5.94
C VAL A 13 -8.71 0.95 -5.08
N LEU A 14 -8.28 2.09 -4.52
CA LEU A 14 -7.25 2.18 -3.50
C LEU A 14 -7.94 2.50 -2.17
N PHE A 15 -7.85 1.60 -1.20
CA PHE A 15 -8.48 1.76 0.10
C PHE A 15 -7.44 1.73 1.22
N GLY A 16 -7.35 2.80 2.00
CA GLY A 16 -6.41 2.89 3.10
C GLY A 16 -6.42 4.23 3.79
N ALA A 17 -5.77 4.28 4.95
CA ALA A 17 -5.64 5.50 5.70
C ALA A 17 -4.70 6.48 4.99
N VAL A 18 -5.10 7.74 4.99
CA VAL A 18 -4.23 8.89 4.78
C VAL A 18 -3.99 9.57 6.13
N SER A 19 -2.88 10.25 6.29
CA SER A 19 -2.45 10.82 7.57
C SER A 19 -1.86 12.22 7.42
N LEU A 20 -1.78 12.93 8.53
CA LEU A 20 -0.90 14.07 8.71
C LEU A 20 0.46 13.53 9.12
N ASP A 21 1.44 13.63 8.24
CA ASP A 21 2.82 13.27 8.51
C ASP A 21 3.53 14.46 9.16
N ARG A 22 3.83 14.34 10.44
CA ARG A 22 4.44 15.41 11.24
C ARG A 22 5.95 15.22 11.31
N TYR A 23 6.70 15.99 10.56
CA TYR A 23 8.15 16.02 10.55
C TYR A 23 8.64 16.86 11.72
N ILE A 24 8.85 16.23 12.87
CA ILE A 24 9.09 16.89 14.16
C ILE A 24 10.32 17.77 14.12
N ASP A 25 11.41 17.29 13.51
CA ASP A 25 12.69 18.02 13.44
C ASP A 25 12.60 19.27 12.55
N GLU A 26 11.63 19.31 11.63
CA GLU A 26 11.45 20.41 10.69
C GLU A 26 10.30 21.35 11.08
N GLY A 27 9.48 20.97 12.07
CA GLY A 27 8.25 21.68 12.39
C GLY A 27 7.24 21.72 11.25
N LEU A 28 7.26 20.71 10.39
CA LEU A 28 6.47 20.63 9.15
C LEU A 28 5.38 19.56 9.27
N VAL A 29 4.20 19.87 8.74
CA VAL A 29 3.08 18.92 8.62
C VAL A 29 2.69 18.84 7.15
N LEU A 30 2.66 17.62 6.62
CA LEU A 30 2.31 17.34 5.23
C LEU A 30 1.18 16.30 5.15
N PRO A 31 0.42 16.30 4.06
CA PRO A 31 -0.50 15.20 3.79
C PRO A 31 0.32 13.97 3.41
N GLY A 32 -0.01 12.81 3.99
CA GLY A 32 0.76 11.59 3.81
C GLY A 32 -0.04 10.32 4.03
N GLY A 33 0.68 9.25 4.39
CA GLY A 33 0.17 7.90 4.53
C GLY A 33 0.27 7.10 3.24
N GLY A 34 0.49 5.78 3.35
CA GLY A 34 0.77 4.90 2.21
C GLY A 34 -0.28 4.99 1.11
N ALA A 35 -1.57 5.11 1.46
CA ALA A 35 -2.63 5.25 0.46
C ALA A 35 -2.51 6.57 -0.34
N LEU A 36 -2.12 7.68 0.30
CA LEU A 36 -1.96 8.95 -0.41
C LEU A 36 -0.70 8.93 -1.30
N ASN A 37 0.39 8.35 -0.80
CA ASN A 37 1.62 8.20 -1.56
C ASN A 37 1.38 7.37 -2.82
N MET A 38 0.70 6.22 -2.70
CA MET A 38 0.34 5.39 -3.86
C MET A 38 -0.61 6.11 -4.82
N ALA A 39 -1.59 6.87 -4.30
CA ALA A 39 -2.51 7.65 -5.11
C ALA A 39 -1.76 8.66 -5.98
N TRP A 40 -0.75 9.32 -5.43
CA TRP A 40 0.12 10.23 -6.19
C TRP A 40 0.87 9.50 -7.32
N HIS A 41 1.49 8.36 -7.05
CA HIS A 41 2.19 7.56 -8.07
C HIS A 41 1.26 7.12 -9.20
N TRP A 42 0.05 6.67 -8.86
CA TRP A 42 -0.92 6.26 -9.88
C TRP A 42 -1.47 7.42 -10.68
N SER A 43 -1.76 8.57 -10.04
CA SER A 43 -2.17 9.78 -10.74
C SER A 43 -1.08 10.24 -11.73
N ARG A 44 0.17 10.35 -11.28
CA ARG A 44 1.31 10.73 -12.12
C ARG A 44 1.53 9.78 -13.30
N SER A 45 1.29 8.49 -13.12
CA SER A 45 1.43 7.47 -14.17
C SER A 45 0.22 7.35 -15.09
N GLY A 46 -0.84 8.15 -14.88
CA GLY A 46 -2.10 8.06 -15.62
C GLY A 46 -2.81 6.72 -15.40
N PHE A 47 -2.58 6.04 -14.28
CA PHE A 47 -3.30 4.81 -13.95
C PHE A 47 -4.67 5.17 -13.36
N PRO A 48 -5.80 4.66 -13.92
CA PRO A 48 -7.13 5.04 -13.45
C PRO A 48 -7.48 4.33 -12.13
N PHE A 49 -7.85 5.09 -11.11
CA PHE A 49 -8.26 4.58 -9.81
C PHE A 49 -9.19 5.54 -9.08
N ARG A 50 -9.81 5.07 -8.02
CA ARG A 50 -10.52 5.89 -7.03
C ARG A 50 -9.91 5.65 -5.67
N LEU A 51 -9.64 6.74 -4.93
CA LEU A 51 -9.18 6.68 -3.54
C LEU A 51 -10.40 6.61 -2.60
N LEU A 52 -10.48 5.53 -1.81
CA LEU A 52 -11.37 5.42 -0.65
C LEU A 52 -10.56 5.64 0.62
N SER A 53 -10.81 6.75 1.28
CA SER A 53 -10.12 7.12 2.50
C SER A 53 -10.97 8.09 3.32
N ARG A 54 -10.47 8.47 4.50
CA ARG A 54 -11.09 9.47 5.35
C ARG A 54 -10.06 10.32 6.06
N VAL A 55 -10.33 11.63 6.14
CA VAL A 55 -9.59 12.59 6.97
C VAL A 55 -10.54 13.33 7.89
N GLY A 56 -10.01 13.93 8.93
CA GLY A 56 -10.74 14.79 9.83
C GLY A 56 -10.96 16.19 9.27
N ASP A 57 -11.60 17.03 10.07
CA ASP A 57 -11.85 18.45 9.78
C ASP A 57 -10.79 19.40 10.40
N ASP A 58 -9.70 18.82 10.93
CA ASP A 58 -8.58 19.57 11.54
C ASP A 58 -7.60 20.18 10.51
N SER A 59 -7.53 19.65 9.29
CA SER A 59 -6.65 20.16 8.22
C SER A 59 -7.22 19.92 6.82
N PRO A 60 -8.50 20.28 6.56
CA PRO A 60 -9.18 19.91 5.32
C PRO A 60 -8.54 20.54 4.08
N GLY A 61 -8.01 21.76 4.17
CA GLY A 61 -7.39 22.46 3.04
C GLY A 61 -6.09 21.81 2.58
N LEU A 62 -5.35 21.15 3.49
CA LEU A 62 -4.11 20.46 3.17
C LEU A 62 -4.36 19.27 2.24
N PHE A 63 -5.33 18.42 2.61
CA PHE A 63 -5.72 17.26 1.80
C PHE A 63 -6.44 17.66 0.52
N ALA A 64 -7.42 18.59 0.61
CA ALA A 64 -8.14 19.05 -0.57
C ALA A 64 -7.20 19.63 -1.63
N GLY A 65 -6.26 20.48 -1.22
CA GLY A 65 -5.27 21.07 -2.13
C GLY A 65 -4.37 20.02 -2.79
N PHE A 66 -3.97 18.97 -2.05
CA PHE A 66 -3.19 17.87 -2.62
C PHE A 66 -4.00 17.06 -3.63
N LEU A 67 -5.22 16.66 -3.27
CA LEU A 67 -6.10 15.86 -4.14
C LEU A 67 -6.46 16.59 -5.43
N GLU A 68 -6.75 17.88 -5.34
CA GLU A 68 -7.07 18.73 -6.50
C GLU A 68 -5.87 18.91 -7.41
N ARG A 69 -4.69 19.27 -6.85
CA ARG A 69 -3.45 19.45 -7.60
C ARG A 69 -3.08 18.21 -8.42
N HIS A 70 -3.31 17.04 -7.88
CA HIS A 70 -2.95 15.76 -8.50
C HIS A 70 -4.12 15.06 -9.17
N HIS A 71 -5.28 15.72 -9.30
CA HIS A 71 -6.49 15.17 -9.95
C HIS A 71 -6.87 13.78 -9.43
N ILE A 72 -6.76 13.57 -8.10
CA ILE A 72 -7.06 12.29 -7.48
C ILE A 72 -8.57 12.16 -7.28
N ASP A 73 -9.19 11.16 -7.93
CA ASP A 73 -10.61 10.85 -7.76
C ASP A 73 -10.84 10.25 -6.37
N HIS A 74 -11.75 10.86 -5.62
CA HIS A 74 -12.13 10.46 -4.27
C HIS A 74 -13.62 10.74 -4.03
N SER A 75 -14.20 10.05 -3.04
CA SER A 75 -15.59 10.34 -2.65
C SER A 75 -15.63 11.51 -1.66
N ALA A 76 -15.86 12.72 -2.14
CA ALA A 76 -15.84 13.93 -1.30
C ALA A 76 -16.79 13.85 -0.09
N ALA A 77 -17.95 13.21 -0.24
CA ALA A 77 -18.96 13.11 0.84
C ALA A 77 -18.49 12.22 2.01
N SER A 78 -17.69 11.19 1.74
CA SER A 78 -17.18 10.27 2.75
C SER A 78 -15.71 10.51 3.11
N PHE A 79 -15.00 11.31 2.32
CA PHE A 79 -13.58 11.59 2.53
C PHE A 79 -13.33 12.52 3.73
N PHE A 80 -14.13 13.56 3.90
CA PHE A 80 -14.02 14.51 5.01
C PHE A 80 -15.03 14.16 6.10
N GLY A 81 -14.53 13.84 7.30
CA GLY A 81 -15.31 13.51 8.48
C GLY A 81 -15.05 14.51 9.62
N SER A 82 -15.95 14.56 10.61
CA SER A 82 -15.70 15.37 11.80
C SER A 82 -14.72 14.66 12.74
N GLY A 83 -13.76 15.40 13.27
CA GLY A 83 -12.74 14.94 14.21
C GLY A 83 -11.32 15.09 13.68
N ALA A 84 -10.35 14.59 14.46
CA ALA A 84 -8.95 14.68 14.07
C ALA A 84 -8.62 13.69 12.95
N SER A 85 -7.81 14.10 12.01
CA SER A 85 -7.18 13.21 11.02
C SER A 85 -6.26 12.19 11.69
N ALA A 86 -6.03 11.05 11.05
CA ALA A 86 -4.91 10.20 11.45
C ALA A 86 -3.61 10.98 11.34
N SER A 87 -2.67 10.70 12.24
CA SER A 87 -1.37 11.38 12.21
C SER A 87 -0.25 10.48 12.70
N ILE A 88 0.97 10.76 12.25
CA ILE A 88 2.18 10.06 12.66
C ILE A 88 3.33 11.05 12.79
N ASP A 89 4.16 10.86 13.82
CA ASP A 89 5.39 11.61 13.99
C ASP A 89 6.53 10.94 13.23
N ILE A 90 7.25 11.73 12.44
CA ILE A 90 8.38 11.28 11.66
C ILE A 90 9.62 12.07 12.09
N VAL A 91 10.67 11.33 12.44
CA VAL A 91 11.99 11.85 12.73
C VAL A 91 12.98 11.15 11.80
N THR A 92 13.76 11.91 11.04
CA THR A 92 14.80 11.34 10.19
C THR A 92 16.08 11.15 10.99
N ARG A 93 16.51 9.89 11.18
CA ARG A 93 17.75 9.57 11.88
C ARG A 93 18.99 9.91 11.05
N GLU A 94 20.15 9.91 11.68
CA GLU A 94 21.43 10.19 11.02
C GLU A 94 21.74 9.21 9.86
N ASP A 95 21.30 7.95 9.98
CA ASP A 95 21.42 6.91 8.95
C ASP A 95 20.35 7.03 7.84
N ARG A 96 19.55 8.10 7.85
CA ARG A 96 18.44 8.38 6.91
C ARG A 96 17.30 7.35 6.97
N GLN A 97 17.26 6.55 8.04
CA GLN A 97 16.11 5.70 8.33
C GLN A 97 15.09 6.50 9.13
N PRO A 98 13.80 6.41 8.78
CA PRO A 98 12.77 7.10 9.53
C PRO A 98 12.52 6.39 10.87
N ALA A 99 12.33 7.17 11.93
CA ALA A 99 11.60 6.74 13.11
C ALA A 99 10.17 7.24 12.98
N MET A 100 9.23 6.34 13.00
CA MET A 100 7.80 6.62 12.94
C MET A 100 7.18 6.23 14.27
N ASP A 101 6.71 7.21 15.01
CA ASP A 101 6.17 7.06 16.35
C ASP A 101 4.83 7.81 16.51
N ASN A 102 4.18 7.63 17.64
CA ASN A 102 2.97 8.37 18.03
C ASN A 102 1.86 8.34 16.97
N TYR A 103 1.64 7.18 16.33
CA TYR A 103 0.51 7.03 15.42
C TYR A 103 -0.81 7.21 16.15
N VAL A 104 -1.65 8.10 15.64
CA VAL A 104 -3.01 8.37 16.12
C VAL A 104 -4.00 8.03 15.01
N GLU A 105 -4.96 7.17 15.30
CA GLU A 105 -5.97 6.75 14.31
C GLU A 105 -6.93 7.87 13.90
N GLY A 106 -7.21 8.81 14.80
CA GLY A 106 -8.18 9.88 14.54
C GLY A 106 -9.54 9.34 14.09
N VAL A 107 -10.06 9.89 12.98
CA VAL A 107 -11.34 9.47 12.38
C VAL A 107 -11.36 8.00 11.89
N TRP A 108 -10.22 7.32 11.91
CA TRP A 108 -10.14 5.89 11.57
C TRP A 108 -10.47 4.96 12.74
N ALA A 109 -10.41 5.42 13.98
CA ALA A 109 -10.64 4.57 15.17
C ALA A 109 -11.97 3.79 15.12
N GLY A 110 -13.03 4.42 14.65
CA GLY A 110 -14.34 3.81 14.46
C GLY A 110 -14.76 3.68 12.98
N PHE A 111 -13.81 3.65 12.06
CA PHE A 111 -14.11 3.67 10.64
C PHE A 111 -14.95 2.48 10.20
N ARG A 112 -15.94 2.79 9.37
CA ARG A 112 -16.76 1.83 8.61
C ARG A 112 -16.94 2.37 7.21
N LEU A 113 -16.88 1.49 6.23
CA LEU A 113 -17.30 1.82 4.86
C LEU A 113 -18.79 2.17 4.86
N ASP A 114 -19.13 3.24 4.19
CA ASP A 114 -20.51 3.56 3.86
C ASP A 114 -20.99 2.74 2.63
N SER A 115 -22.28 2.83 2.32
CA SER A 115 -22.84 2.10 1.18
C SER A 115 -22.20 2.49 -0.16
N GLY A 116 -21.71 3.73 -0.29
CA GLY A 116 -20.99 4.19 -1.47
C GLY A 116 -19.61 3.53 -1.61
N GLY A 117 -18.87 3.45 -0.50
CA GLY A 117 -17.58 2.75 -0.43
C GLY A 117 -17.73 1.24 -0.68
N GLU A 118 -18.74 0.61 -0.07
CA GLU A 118 -19.05 -0.80 -0.33
C GLU A 118 -19.40 -1.05 -1.80
N ALA A 119 -20.24 -0.21 -2.39
CA ALA A 119 -20.60 -0.32 -3.81
C ALA A 119 -19.39 -0.11 -4.74
N ALA A 120 -18.48 0.82 -4.40
CA ALA A 120 -17.26 1.05 -5.15
C ALA A 120 -16.35 -0.18 -5.13
N ILE A 121 -16.17 -0.82 -3.96
CA ILE A 121 -15.37 -2.04 -3.82
C ILE A 121 -16.03 -3.21 -4.55
N ALA A 122 -17.33 -3.43 -4.36
CA ALA A 122 -18.06 -4.53 -5.01
C ALA A 122 -18.06 -4.41 -6.55
N GLY A 123 -18.00 -3.18 -7.09
CA GLY A 123 -17.90 -2.91 -8.51
C GLY A 123 -16.46 -2.92 -9.07
N ALA A 124 -15.44 -2.95 -8.22
CA ALA A 124 -14.05 -2.87 -8.63
C ALA A 124 -13.57 -4.17 -9.31
N GLY A 125 -12.78 -4.02 -10.35
CA GLY A 125 -12.03 -5.15 -10.93
C GLY A 125 -10.73 -5.42 -10.19
N CYS A 126 -10.17 -4.39 -9.56
CA CYS A 126 -8.93 -4.42 -8.81
C CYS A 126 -9.11 -3.62 -7.50
N LEU A 127 -8.62 -4.17 -6.42
CA LEU A 127 -8.61 -3.50 -5.11
C LEU A 127 -7.22 -3.59 -4.50
N HIS A 128 -6.66 -2.44 -4.12
CA HIS A 128 -5.49 -2.44 -3.24
C HIS A 128 -5.82 -1.83 -1.89
N VAL A 129 -5.34 -2.46 -0.83
CA VAL A 129 -5.55 -1.99 0.54
C VAL A 129 -4.22 -1.78 1.26
N VAL A 130 -4.09 -0.62 1.92
CA VAL A 130 -2.98 -0.35 2.83
C VAL A 130 -3.47 -0.64 4.25
N LEU A 131 -2.91 -1.68 4.85
CA LEU A 131 -3.47 -2.31 6.05
C LEU A 131 -3.06 -1.58 7.34
N VAL A 132 -3.99 -0.82 7.88
CA VAL A 132 -4.03 -0.43 9.30
C VAL A 132 -5.19 -1.17 9.96
N ASP A 133 -5.22 -1.26 11.28
CA ASP A 133 -6.23 -2.06 12.01
C ASP A 133 -7.69 -1.82 11.58
N PRO A 134 -8.16 -0.58 11.39
CA PRO A 134 -9.51 -0.34 10.87
C PRO A 134 -9.76 -0.93 9.47
N VAL A 135 -8.77 -0.83 8.58
CA VAL A 135 -8.86 -1.39 7.21
C VAL A 135 -8.89 -2.92 7.27
N VAL A 136 -8.08 -3.54 8.13
CA VAL A 136 -8.10 -5.00 8.34
C VAL A 136 -9.49 -5.47 8.76
N ARG A 137 -10.11 -4.79 9.74
CA ARG A 137 -11.49 -5.12 10.17
C ARG A 137 -12.49 -5.05 9.03
N GLU A 138 -12.39 -4.01 8.20
CA GLU A 138 -13.30 -3.86 7.06
C GLU A 138 -13.05 -4.92 5.96
N ILE A 139 -11.80 -5.24 5.64
CA ILE A 139 -11.48 -6.28 4.65
C ILE A 139 -11.99 -7.64 5.08
N HIS A 140 -11.87 -8.01 6.37
CA HIS A 140 -12.47 -9.24 6.88
C HIS A 140 -13.99 -9.21 6.74
N ARG A 141 -14.64 -8.14 7.19
CA ARG A 141 -16.10 -7.99 7.13
C ARG A 141 -16.66 -8.11 5.71
N ILE A 142 -16.09 -7.34 4.76
CA ILE A 142 -16.56 -7.34 3.36
C ILE A 142 -16.15 -8.63 2.63
N GLY A 143 -15.01 -9.22 2.99
CA GLY A 143 -14.56 -10.50 2.47
C GLY A 143 -15.48 -11.65 2.89
N GLU A 144 -15.84 -11.72 4.18
CA GLU A 144 -16.80 -12.70 4.71
C GLU A 144 -18.21 -12.51 4.10
N ALA A 145 -18.59 -11.28 3.79
CA ALA A 145 -19.83 -10.98 3.08
C ALA A 145 -19.78 -11.29 1.57
N GLY A 146 -18.65 -11.78 1.05
CA GLY A 146 -18.48 -12.13 -0.36
C GLY A 146 -18.36 -10.93 -1.31
N MET A 147 -18.20 -9.71 -0.79
CA MET A 147 -18.16 -8.48 -1.61
C MET A 147 -16.88 -8.36 -2.44
N LEU A 148 -15.83 -9.11 -2.10
CA LEU A 148 -14.55 -9.15 -2.82
C LEU A 148 -14.55 -10.12 -4.00
N ALA A 149 -15.65 -10.88 -4.20
CA ALA A 149 -15.72 -11.89 -5.24
C ALA A 149 -15.56 -11.29 -6.64
N GLY A 150 -14.54 -11.74 -7.35
CA GLY A 150 -14.27 -11.33 -8.73
C GLY A 150 -13.37 -10.11 -8.88
N ALA A 151 -12.94 -9.47 -7.80
CA ALA A 151 -11.84 -8.50 -7.80
C ALA A 151 -10.48 -9.21 -7.69
N ASP A 152 -9.44 -8.61 -8.24
CA ASP A 152 -8.04 -8.93 -7.93
C ASP A 152 -7.65 -8.09 -6.71
N VAL A 153 -7.54 -8.73 -5.54
CA VAL A 153 -7.32 -8.05 -4.26
C VAL A 153 -5.85 -8.11 -3.86
N SER A 154 -5.26 -6.98 -3.64
CA SER A 154 -3.90 -6.86 -3.11
C SER A 154 -3.85 -6.09 -1.81
N ALA A 155 -2.88 -6.39 -0.95
CA ALA A 155 -2.73 -5.77 0.36
C ALA A 155 -1.27 -5.46 0.68
N ASP A 156 -1.03 -4.29 1.28
CA ASP A 156 0.24 -3.90 1.88
C ASP A 156 0.18 -4.16 3.39
N PHE A 157 0.99 -5.10 3.86
CA PHE A 157 1.17 -5.47 5.28
C PHE A 157 2.21 -4.62 5.99
N LEU A 158 2.66 -3.54 5.36
CA LEU A 158 3.66 -2.63 5.88
C LEU A 158 4.97 -3.37 6.24
N ASP A 159 5.56 -3.05 7.39
CA ASP A 159 6.78 -3.68 7.90
C ASP A 159 6.53 -4.92 8.77
N PHE A 160 5.34 -5.45 8.71
CA PHE A 160 4.91 -6.68 9.40
C PHE A 160 4.95 -6.64 10.94
N ARG A 161 5.31 -5.52 11.59
CA ARG A 161 5.46 -5.43 13.06
C ARG A 161 4.18 -5.72 13.85
N HIS A 162 3.01 -5.59 13.21
CA HIS A 162 1.69 -5.80 13.83
C HIS A 162 1.05 -7.13 13.44
N TYR A 163 1.82 -8.03 12.83
CA TYR A 163 1.34 -9.32 12.35
C TYR A 163 2.13 -10.46 12.95
N ASP A 164 1.44 -11.56 13.19
CA ASP A 164 1.97 -12.90 13.30
C ASP A 164 1.47 -13.74 12.10
N GLU A 165 1.88 -15.02 12.05
CA GLU A 165 1.52 -15.92 10.96
C GLU A 165 0.02 -16.16 10.88
N ASP A 166 -0.68 -16.28 12.02
CA ASP A 166 -2.11 -16.57 12.07
C ASP A 166 -2.93 -15.38 11.57
N ARG A 167 -2.61 -14.18 12.05
CA ARG A 167 -3.26 -12.94 11.60
C ARG A 167 -2.99 -12.66 10.11
N PHE A 168 -1.79 -12.92 9.65
CA PHE A 168 -1.43 -12.83 8.25
C PHE A 168 -2.24 -13.82 7.41
N ALA A 169 -2.28 -15.10 7.82
CA ALA A 169 -3.04 -16.13 7.12
C ALA A 169 -4.53 -15.82 7.07
N ALA A 170 -5.11 -15.31 8.16
CA ALA A 170 -6.50 -14.89 8.22
C ALA A 170 -6.82 -13.80 7.18
N THR A 171 -5.97 -12.77 7.08
CA THR A 171 -6.15 -11.69 6.11
C THR A 171 -5.91 -12.16 4.67
N MET A 172 -4.89 -13.01 4.44
CA MET A 172 -4.56 -13.55 3.11
C MET A 172 -5.64 -14.46 2.51
N ARG A 173 -6.61 -14.93 3.29
CA ARG A 173 -7.80 -15.62 2.75
C ARG A 173 -8.64 -14.72 1.84
N HIS A 174 -8.61 -13.43 2.08
CA HIS A 174 -9.36 -12.40 1.35
C HIS A 174 -8.49 -11.64 0.31
N VAL A 175 -7.20 -11.97 0.21
CA VAL A 175 -6.19 -11.24 -0.58
C VAL A 175 -5.52 -12.19 -1.57
N ASP A 176 -5.35 -11.77 -2.81
CA ASP A 176 -4.67 -12.56 -3.86
C ASP A 176 -3.16 -12.28 -3.87
N THR A 177 -2.76 -11.02 -3.60
CA THR A 177 -1.35 -10.60 -3.55
C THR A 177 -1.05 -9.82 -2.28
N GLY A 178 -0.16 -10.34 -1.43
CA GLY A 178 0.33 -9.65 -0.23
C GLY A 178 1.72 -9.06 -0.44
N PHE A 179 1.93 -7.82 0.01
CA PHE A 179 3.23 -7.16 0.06
C PHE A 179 3.68 -7.03 1.52
N VAL A 180 4.92 -7.35 1.79
CA VAL A 180 5.52 -7.25 3.12
C VAL A 180 6.88 -6.57 3.01
N GLY A 181 7.07 -5.46 3.70
CA GLY A 181 8.37 -4.84 3.91
C GLY A 181 9.06 -5.49 5.11
N TRP A 182 10.02 -6.39 4.89
CA TRP A 182 10.67 -7.09 5.97
C TRP A 182 12.06 -6.51 6.25
N PRO A 183 12.30 -5.87 7.42
CA PRO A 183 13.59 -5.27 7.73
C PRO A 183 14.65 -6.29 8.19
N GLY A 184 14.24 -7.50 8.52
CA GLY A 184 15.11 -8.57 9.02
C GLY A 184 15.81 -9.38 7.93
N GLU A 185 16.50 -10.46 8.35
CA GLU A 185 17.20 -11.35 7.44
C GLU A 185 16.22 -12.24 6.64
N PRO A 186 16.59 -12.63 5.40
CA PRO A 186 15.76 -13.48 4.55
C PRO A 186 15.52 -14.89 5.14
N GLY A 187 16.44 -15.37 5.97
CA GLY A 187 16.32 -16.66 6.66
C GLY A 187 15.53 -16.65 7.97
N HIS A 188 14.93 -15.51 8.34
CA HIS A 188 14.19 -15.40 9.58
C HIS A 188 12.92 -16.28 9.58
N PRO A 189 12.51 -16.88 10.73
CA PRO A 189 11.31 -17.72 10.82
C PRO A 189 10.03 -17.06 10.29
N THR A 190 9.88 -15.74 10.45
CA THR A 190 8.76 -14.96 9.88
C THR A 190 8.68 -15.13 8.37
N VAL A 191 9.80 -15.02 7.64
CA VAL A 191 9.82 -15.19 6.18
C VAL A 191 9.41 -16.62 5.79
N ALA A 192 9.85 -17.62 6.55
CA ALA A 192 9.39 -19.01 6.37
C ALA A 192 7.89 -19.16 6.63
N GLY A 193 7.32 -18.41 7.60
CA GLY A 193 5.87 -18.32 7.85
C GLY A 193 5.11 -17.73 6.66
N LEU A 194 5.58 -16.58 6.15
CA LEU A 194 4.99 -15.94 4.95
C LEU A 194 4.97 -16.90 3.76
N ARG A 195 6.07 -17.63 3.57
CA ARG A 195 6.19 -18.67 2.54
C ARG A 195 5.15 -19.78 2.74
N ARG A 196 5.01 -20.32 3.96
CA ARG A 196 4.01 -21.37 4.25
C ARG A 196 2.60 -20.92 3.94
N VAL A 197 2.24 -19.70 4.34
CA VAL A 197 0.91 -19.14 4.08
C VAL A 197 0.67 -18.96 2.58
N ALA A 198 1.65 -18.40 1.84
CA ALA A 198 1.54 -18.24 0.39
C ALA A 198 1.23 -19.56 -0.32
N PHE A 199 2.01 -20.60 -0.05
CA PHE A 199 1.83 -21.93 -0.67
C PHE A 199 0.57 -22.64 -0.15
N GLY A 200 0.27 -22.55 1.16
CA GLY A 200 -0.89 -23.19 1.76
C GLY A 200 -2.23 -22.65 1.25
N LEU A 201 -2.28 -21.34 0.94
CA LEU A 201 -3.47 -20.68 0.43
C LEU A 201 -3.48 -20.50 -1.11
N GLY A 202 -2.39 -20.86 -1.80
CA GLY A 202 -2.25 -20.62 -3.24
C GLY A 202 -2.26 -19.14 -3.60
N ARG A 203 -1.60 -18.30 -2.78
CA ARG A 203 -1.54 -16.83 -2.93
C ARG A 203 -0.16 -16.36 -3.35
N LEU A 204 -0.09 -15.14 -3.85
CA LEU A 204 1.19 -14.49 -4.15
C LEU A 204 1.61 -13.63 -2.95
N VAL A 205 2.83 -13.83 -2.47
CA VAL A 205 3.42 -12.98 -1.42
C VAL A 205 4.76 -12.45 -1.92
N ILE A 206 4.92 -11.13 -1.87
CA ILE A 206 6.13 -10.41 -2.26
C ILE A 206 6.72 -9.77 -1.01
N VAL A 207 7.95 -10.16 -0.69
CA VAL A 207 8.67 -9.67 0.49
C VAL A 207 9.84 -8.81 0.02
N THR A 208 9.79 -7.51 0.32
CA THR A 208 10.90 -6.59 0.05
C THR A 208 11.85 -6.58 1.25
N LEU A 209 13.14 -6.78 1.00
CA LEU A 209 14.20 -6.88 2.01
C LEU A 209 15.16 -5.67 1.96
N GLY A 210 14.72 -4.57 1.35
CA GLY A 210 15.56 -3.42 1.08
C GLY A 210 16.77 -3.81 0.20
N PRO A 211 18.00 -3.47 0.61
CA PRO A 211 19.19 -3.76 -0.19
C PRO A 211 19.51 -5.26 -0.34
N ARG A 212 18.85 -6.13 0.42
CA ARG A 212 19.04 -7.59 0.36
C ARG A 212 18.22 -8.29 -0.72
N GLY A 213 17.35 -7.56 -1.43
CA GLY A 213 16.59 -8.11 -2.54
C GLY A 213 15.10 -8.25 -2.28
N ILE A 214 14.46 -9.05 -3.11
CA ILE A 214 13.03 -9.32 -3.07
C ILE A 214 12.82 -10.83 -3.12
N LEU A 215 12.01 -11.37 -2.23
CA LEU A 215 11.52 -12.73 -2.30
C LEU A 215 10.09 -12.76 -2.80
N VAL A 216 9.79 -13.70 -3.67
CA VAL A 216 8.45 -13.89 -4.23
C VAL A 216 8.03 -15.33 -4.01
N PHE A 217 6.92 -15.52 -3.30
CA PHE A 217 6.32 -16.82 -3.06
C PHE A 217 5.01 -16.89 -3.84
N ASP A 218 5.05 -17.55 -4.99
CA ASP A 218 3.88 -17.74 -5.86
C ASP A 218 3.26 -19.11 -5.57
N GLY A 219 2.37 -19.12 -4.57
CA GLY A 219 1.70 -20.35 -4.14
C GLY A 219 0.79 -20.95 -5.22
N LYS A 220 0.21 -20.14 -6.11
CA LYS A 220 -0.62 -20.61 -7.20
C LYS A 220 0.19 -21.30 -8.29
N ALA A 221 1.36 -20.76 -8.64
CA ALA A 221 2.27 -21.36 -9.63
C ALA A 221 3.19 -22.42 -9.02
N GLY A 222 3.22 -22.55 -7.69
CA GLY A 222 4.12 -23.47 -6.98
C GLY A 222 5.61 -23.11 -7.13
N ARG A 223 5.93 -21.81 -7.29
CA ARG A 223 7.30 -21.34 -7.53
C ARG A 223 7.74 -20.27 -6.54
N GLU A 224 9.06 -20.20 -6.37
CA GLU A 224 9.73 -19.22 -5.52
C GLU A 224 10.80 -18.50 -6.36
N LEU A 225 10.86 -17.16 -6.22
CA LEU A 225 11.86 -16.36 -6.90
C LEU A 225 12.62 -15.52 -5.87
N SER A 226 13.92 -15.38 -6.08
CA SER A 226 14.77 -14.42 -5.39
C SER A 226 15.29 -13.44 -6.42
N VAL A 227 14.88 -12.16 -6.27
CA VAL A 227 15.27 -11.09 -7.20
C VAL A 227 16.33 -10.22 -6.51
N PRO A 228 17.57 -10.25 -7.00
CA PRO A 228 18.61 -9.41 -6.46
C PRO A 228 18.32 -7.94 -6.76
N VAL A 229 18.74 -7.06 -5.85
CA VAL A 229 18.74 -5.62 -6.07
C VAL A 229 20.18 -5.09 -6.04
N ASN A 230 20.48 -4.15 -6.92
CA ASN A 230 21.72 -3.41 -6.80
C ASN A 230 21.51 -2.35 -5.73
N ALA A 231 22.15 -2.53 -4.58
CA ALA A 231 22.08 -1.57 -3.50
C ALA A 231 22.63 -0.21 -3.99
N ILE A 232 21.83 0.83 -3.83
CA ILE A 232 22.23 2.20 -4.12
C ILE A 232 22.26 3.00 -2.82
N PRO A 233 23.09 4.05 -2.73
CA PRO A 233 23.06 4.95 -1.58
C PRO A 233 21.69 5.61 -1.44
N VAL A 234 21.15 5.61 -0.21
CA VAL A 234 19.96 6.39 0.12
C VAL A 234 20.37 7.86 0.22
N LEU A 235 19.97 8.67 -0.74
CA LEU A 235 20.29 10.10 -0.77
C LEU A 235 19.29 10.91 0.08
N GLY A 236 18.04 10.50 0.10
CA GLY A 236 16.94 11.11 0.85
C GLY A 236 16.47 10.24 2.01
N THR A 237 15.37 9.51 1.82
CA THR A 237 14.76 8.65 2.83
C THR A 237 14.35 7.32 2.24
N THR A 238 14.05 6.33 3.10
CA THR A 238 13.38 5.09 2.70
C THR A 238 11.88 5.11 2.92
N VAL A 239 11.32 6.20 3.49
CA VAL A 239 9.87 6.38 3.59
C VAL A 239 9.27 6.49 2.19
N GLY A 240 8.19 5.76 1.93
CA GLY A 240 7.50 5.78 0.64
C GLY A 240 8.10 4.90 -0.46
N CYS A 241 9.32 4.31 -0.24
CA CYS A 241 9.90 3.39 -1.23
C CYS A 241 9.02 2.16 -1.46
N GLY A 242 8.37 1.65 -0.40
CA GLY A 242 7.38 0.57 -0.48
C GLY A 242 6.17 0.97 -1.30
N ASP A 243 5.63 2.17 -1.05
CA ASP A 243 4.47 2.71 -1.77
C ASP A 243 4.77 2.86 -3.26
N ALA A 244 5.95 3.40 -3.61
CA ALA A 244 6.42 3.53 -4.99
C ALA A 244 6.56 2.15 -5.67
N PHE A 245 7.17 1.19 -4.97
CA PHE A 245 7.32 -0.19 -5.42
C PHE A 245 5.97 -0.83 -5.73
N ILE A 246 5.04 -0.79 -4.76
CA ILE A 246 3.72 -1.43 -4.88
C ILE A 246 2.90 -0.75 -5.98
N ALA A 247 2.91 0.58 -6.04
CA ALA A 247 2.18 1.33 -7.06
C ALA A 247 2.65 0.98 -8.48
N ALA A 248 3.96 0.89 -8.70
CA ALA A 248 4.53 0.52 -10.00
C ALA A 248 4.25 -0.95 -10.34
N TYR A 249 4.38 -1.87 -9.37
CA TYR A 249 4.06 -3.28 -9.56
C TYR A 249 2.60 -3.48 -9.98
N LEU A 250 1.66 -2.95 -9.21
CA LEU A 250 0.24 -3.17 -9.44
C LEU A 250 -0.22 -2.53 -10.74
N SER A 251 0.24 -1.31 -11.06
CA SER A 251 -0.11 -0.67 -12.33
C SER A 251 0.38 -1.48 -13.54
N ALA A 252 1.56 -2.11 -13.46
CA ALA A 252 2.07 -2.99 -14.51
C ALA A 252 1.25 -4.29 -14.59
N ARG A 253 1.02 -4.96 -13.45
CA ARG A 253 0.23 -6.19 -13.39
C ARG A 253 -1.19 -6.00 -13.90
N TRP A 254 -1.85 -4.95 -13.47
CA TRP A 254 -3.23 -4.66 -13.85
C TRP A 254 -3.38 -4.11 -15.28
N ARG A 255 -2.28 -3.72 -15.92
CA ARG A 255 -2.19 -3.51 -17.37
C ARG A 255 -1.87 -4.80 -18.15
N GLY A 256 -1.70 -5.94 -17.48
CA GLY A 256 -1.48 -7.24 -18.09
C GLY A 256 -0.01 -7.62 -18.28
N GLU A 257 0.94 -6.87 -17.73
CA GLU A 257 2.36 -7.21 -17.81
C GLU A 257 2.70 -8.47 -16.97
N GLY A 258 3.74 -9.19 -17.38
CA GLY A 258 4.23 -10.38 -16.67
C GLY A 258 4.80 -10.05 -15.29
N LEU A 259 4.90 -11.06 -14.43
CA LEU A 259 5.40 -10.93 -13.06
C LEU A 259 6.80 -10.31 -13.03
N GLU A 260 7.72 -10.82 -13.83
CA GLU A 260 9.12 -10.39 -13.84
C GLU A 260 9.24 -8.93 -14.31
N THR A 261 8.48 -8.52 -15.33
CA THR A 261 8.46 -7.14 -15.82
C THR A 261 7.89 -6.19 -14.77
N ALA A 262 6.81 -6.60 -14.08
CA ALA A 262 6.22 -5.81 -13.02
C ALA A 262 7.17 -5.65 -11.82
N LEU A 263 7.89 -6.71 -11.45
CA LEU A 263 8.90 -6.65 -10.38
C LEU A 263 10.06 -5.72 -10.74
N GLU A 264 10.51 -5.72 -11.99
CA GLU A 264 11.57 -4.81 -12.43
C GLU A 264 11.13 -3.35 -12.41
N ARG A 265 9.90 -3.04 -12.89
CA ARG A 265 9.33 -1.69 -12.77
C ARG A 265 9.21 -1.23 -11.32
N ALA A 266 8.74 -2.12 -10.46
CA ALA A 266 8.59 -1.87 -9.03
C ALA A 266 9.95 -1.59 -8.37
N ARG A 267 10.96 -2.40 -8.67
CA ARG A 267 12.33 -2.23 -8.17
C ARG A 267 12.91 -0.88 -8.55
N LEU A 268 12.73 -0.45 -9.81
CA LEU A 268 13.20 0.85 -10.29
C LEU A 268 12.47 2.00 -9.58
N ALA A 269 11.15 1.92 -9.43
CA ALA A 269 10.37 2.95 -8.75
C ALA A 269 10.73 3.09 -7.27
N GLY A 270 10.88 1.96 -6.55
CA GLY A 270 11.32 1.98 -5.16
C GLY A 270 12.74 2.54 -5.00
N ALA A 271 13.64 2.22 -5.94
CA ALA A 271 14.99 2.79 -5.94
C ALA A 271 15.00 4.30 -6.22
N GLU A 272 14.21 4.78 -7.19
CA GLU A 272 14.06 6.22 -7.48
C GLU A 272 13.60 6.99 -6.23
N ALA A 273 12.63 6.45 -5.49
CA ALA A 273 12.09 7.09 -4.30
C ALA A 273 13.12 7.30 -3.18
N THR A 274 14.21 6.52 -3.12
CA THR A 274 15.28 6.71 -2.14
C THR A 274 16.07 8.03 -2.32
N ALA A 275 15.92 8.69 -3.46
CA ALA A 275 16.54 9.97 -3.73
C ALA A 275 15.76 11.16 -3.13
N TRP A 276 14.49 10.96 -2.80
CA TRP A 276 13.63 12.01 -2.28
C TRP A 276 13.81 12.17 -0.77
N ARG A 277 13.67 13.40 -0.34
CA ARG A 277 13.80 13.75 1.09
C ARG A 277 12.61 13.26 1.93
N ARG A 278 11.46 13.06 1.29
CA ARG A 278 10.17 12.62 1.85
C ARG A 278 9.59 11.51 1.00
N PRO A 279 8.46 10.90 1.40
CA PRO A 279 7.81 9.82 0.63
C PRO A 279 7.57 10.17 -0.84
N LEU A 280 7.31 11.44 -1.10
CA LEU A 280 7.15 12.02 -2.43
C LEU A 280 8.18 13.14 -2.63
N PRO A 281 8.49 13.54 -3.88
CA PRO A 281 9.36 14.67 -4.14
C PRO A 281 8.71 15.97 -3.63
N ASP A 282 9.55 16.95 -3.26
CA ASP A 282 9.08 18.18 -2.60
C ASP A 282 8.03 18.95 -3.43
N GLU A 283 8.13 18.89 -4.76
CA GLU A 283 7.16 19.52 -5.67
C GLU A 283 5.78 18.86 -5.69
N ALA A 284 5.63 17.70 -5.06
CA ALA A 284 4.34 17.02 -4.95
C ALA A 284 3.44 17.64 -3.87
N TYR A 285 4.02 18.31 -2.88
CA TYR A 285 3.32 18.85 -1.73
C TYR A 285 2.77 20.27 -1.90
#